data_f4290a2411987ddf686b929ed276390f
#
_entry.id   f4290a2411987ddf686b929ed276390f
#
_cell.length_a   1.000
_cell.length_b   1.000
_cell.length_c   1.000
_cell.angle_alpha   90.00
_cell.angle_beta   90.00
_cell.angle_gamma   90.00
#
_symmetry.space_group_name_H-M   'P 1'
#
loop_
_entity.id
_entity.type
_entity.pdbx_description
1 polymer ?
#
loop_
_entity_poly.entity_id
_entity_poly.type
_entity_poly.pdbx_seq_one_letter_code
_entity_poly.pdbx_strand_id
1 'polypeptide(L)'
;MKKLSLLGLLTLFGCNQQNTPTPDPNNNQPHQNFEKTPEIAKELKAQPTIDDQFALLYRKFDYTLDRSDSLTGRDENKDGIRDDIEAFINALEVSEPVRDALKQNARYSQKNLYYDWSEKTEANIYKAMKIGFEYEKVIACKDFVGIPVDDSIDTSKTIRALTYNTKARTIAYLAYNHLQDGSVSTSLPAEEQYCE
;
A
#
# COMPACT_ATOMS: atom_id res chain seq x y z
N MET A 1 -46.12 -31.90 -48.53
CA MET A 1 -45.98 -31.22 -47.22
C MET A 1 -44.68 -31.75 -46.58
N LYS A 2 -43.58 -31.00 -46.73
CA LYS A 2 -42.24 -31.37 -46.18
C LYS A 2 -42.04 -30.61 -44.89
N LYS A 3 -41.88 -31.32 -43.76
CA LYS A 3 -41.50 -30.75 -42.46
C LYS A 3 -40.00 -30.51 -42.46
N LEU A 4 -39.61 -29.24 -42.29
CA LEU A 4 -38.21 -28.83 -42.08
C LEU A 4 -37.94 -28.89 -40.58
N SER A 5 -37.01 -29.74 -40.16
CA SER A 5 -36.56 -29.86 -38.77
C SER A 5 -35.32 -28.95 -38.63
N LEU A 6 -35.47 -27.92 -37.78
CA LEU A 6 -34.40 -26.96 -37.48
C LEU A 6 -33.60 -27.51 -36.28
N LEU A 7 -32.41 -28.03 -36.50
CA LEU A 7 -31.49 -28.49 -35.46
C LEU A 7 -30.68 -27.26 -34.97
N GLY A 8 -31.03 -26.76 -33.79
CA GLY A 8 -30.26 -25.68 -33.16
C GLY A 8 -28.97 -26.20 -32.55
N LEU A 9 -27.86 -25.67 -33.04
CA LEU A 9 -26.51 -25.94 -32.55
C LEU A 9 -26.27 -25.05 -31.33
N LEU A 10 -26.32 -25.60 -30.11
CA LEU A 10 -25.86 -24.89 -28.88
C LEU A 10 -24.32 -24.92 -28.84
N THR A 11 -23.66 -23.83 -29.13
CA THR A 11 -22.24 -23.63 -28.82
C THR A 11 -22.09 -23.29 -27.36
N LEU A 12 -21.60 -24.23 -26.56
CA LEU A 12 -21.16 -23.99 -25.20
C LEU A 12 -19.86 -23.18 -25.23
N PHE A 13 -19.94 -21.88 -24.89
CA PHE A 13 -18.75 -21.10 -24.55
C PHE A 13 -18.22 -21.60 -23.22
N GLY A 14 -17.16 -22.41 -23.28
CA GLY A 14 -16.39 -22.77 -22.09
C GLY A 14 -15.69 -21.54 -21.54
N CYS A 15 -16.07 -21.09 -20.34
CA CYS A 15 -15.27 -20.17 -19.56
C CYS A 15 -13.94 -20.85 -19.26
N ASN A 16 -12.87 -20.36 -19.86
CA ASN A 16 -11.50 -20.74 -19.54
C ASN A 16 -11.21 -20.18 -18.12
N GLN A 17 -11.36 -21.02 -17.10
CA GLN A 17 -10.88 -20.68 -15.76
C GLN A 17 -9.35 -20.61 -15.83
N GLN A 18 -8.82 -19.39 -15.87
CA GLN A 18 -7.43 -19.16 -15.54
C GLN A 18 -7.21 -19.62 -14.10
N ASN A 19 -6.45 -20.71 -13.93
CA ASN A 19 -5.95 -21.17 -12.65
C ASN A 19 -5.04 -20.09 -12.08
N THR A 20 -5.60 -19.20 -11.26
CA THR A 20 -4.81 -18.40 -10.33
C THR A 20 -4.20 -19.37 -9.33
N PRO A 21 -2.86 -19.39 -9.14
CA PRO A 21 -2.25 -20.23 -8.11
C PRO A 21 -2.82 -19.82 -6.76
N THR A 22 -3.40 -20.77 -6.03
CA THR A 22 -3.72 -20.59 -4.60
C THR A 22 -2.42 -20.34 -3.86
N PRO A 23 -2.33 -19.30 -3.00
CA PRO A 23 -1.15 -19.07 -2.18
C PRO A 23 -0.90 -20.30 -1.29
N ASP A 24 0.31 -20.85 -1.35
CA ASP A 24 0.76 -21.94 -0.47
C ASP A 24 0.91 -21.37 0.96
N PRO A 25 0.16 -21.86 1.98
CA PRO A 25 0.26 -21.38 3.36
C PRO A 25 1.61 -21.70 4.02
N ASN A 26 2.48 -22.48 3.38
CA ASN A 26 3.81 -22.83 3.89
C ASN A 26 4.95 -22.12 3.16
N ASN A 27 4.68 -21.05 2.42
CA ASN A 27 5.72 -20.33 1.71
C ASN A 27 6.62 -19.53 2.67
N ASN A 28 7.49 -20.23 3.41
CA ASN A 28 8.66 -19.69 4.10
C ASN A 28 9.77 -19.35 3.08
N GLN A 29 9.43 -18.72 1.95
CA GLN A 29 10.47 -18.24 1.05
C GLN A 29 11.23 -17.11 1.73
N PRO A 30 12.58 -17.14 1.73
CA PRO A 30 13.37 -16.01 2.20
C PRO A 30 12.96 -14.80 1.35
N HIS A 31 12.69 -13.66 2.01
CA HIS A 31 12.40 -12.41 1.32
C HIS A 31 13.49 -12.16 0.29
N GLN A 32 13.14 -12.26 -0.99
CA GLN A 32 14.05 -11.88 -2.06
C GLN A 32 13.99 -10.35 -2.14
N ASN A 33 14.97 -9.70 -1.55
CA ASN A 33 15.19 -8.27 -1.81
C ASN A 33 15.57 -8.14 -3.29
N PHE A 34 14.91 -7.21 -3.99
CA PHE A 34 15.37 -6.87 -5.34
C PHE A 34 16.59 -5.94 -5.24
N GLU A 35 17.48 -6.05 -6.19
CA GLU A 35 18.62 -5.13 -6.34
C GLU A 35 18.25 -4.02 -7.34
N LYS A 36 18.45 -2.77 -6.93
CA LYS A 36 18.28 -1.61 -7.81
C LYS A 36 19.50 -1.49 -8.73
N THR A 37 19.39 -2.01 -9.94
CA THR A 37 20.44 -1.89 -10.95
C THR A 37 20.45 -0.50 -11.60
N PRO A 38 21.57 -0.09 -12.29
CA PRO A 38 21.62 1.16 -13.05
C PRO A 38 20.51 1.28 -14.08
N GLU A 39 20.09 0.16 -14.70
CA GLU A 39 19.01 0.11 -15.69
C GLU A 39 17.66 0.46 -15.02
N ILE A 40 17.38 -0.13 -13.86
CA ILE A 40 16.17 0.16 -13.07
C ILE A 40 16.15 1.63 -12.65
N ALA A 41 17.29 2.15 -12.15
CA ALA A 41 17.39 3.56 -11.79
C ALA A 41 17.11 4.50 -12.98
N LYS A 42 17.60 4.16 -14.19
CA LYS A 42 17.31 4.91 -15.40
C LYS A 42 15.82 4.86 -15.78
N GLU A 43 15.19 3.68 -15.67
CA GLU A 43 13.77 3.52 -15.96
C GLU A 43 12.91 4.32 -14.94
N LEU A 44 13.28 4.31 -13.65
CA LEU A 44 12.59 5.08 -12.60
C LEU A 44 12.68 6.59 -12.87
N LYS A 45 13.87 7.10 -13.21
CA LYS A 45 14.07 8.53 -13.57
C LYS A 45 13.26 8.97 -14.77
N ALA A 46 12.91 8.06 -15.67
CA ALA A 46 12.10 8.35 -16.84
C ALA A 46 10.58 8.42 -16.55
N GLN A 47 10.16 8.06 -15.35
CA GLN A 47 8.74 8.12 -14.96
C GLN A 47 8.32 9.57 -14.69
N PRO A 48 7.12 9.99 -15.13
CA PRO A 48 6.65 11.36 -14.97
C PRO A 48 6.32 11.76 -13.52
N THR A 49 5.91 10.80 -12.69
CA THR A 49 5.51 11.03 -11.29
C THR A 49 6.17 10.03 -10.34
N ILE A 50 6.10 10.32 -9.03
CA ILE A 50 6.58 9.38 -8.00
C ILE A 50 5.69 8.12 -7.99
N ASP A 51 4.38 8.30 -8.18
CA ASP A 51 3.45 7.16 -8.23
C ASP A 51 3.71 6.25 -9.44
N ASP A 52 4.08 6.80 -10.60
CA ASP A 52 4.50 6.00 -11.76
C ASP A 52 5.79 5.20 -11.48
N GLN A 53 6.70 5.72 -10.66
CA GLN A 53 7.87 4.98 -10.19
C GLN A 53 7.44 3.79 -9.31
N PHE A 54 6.51 3.98 -8.37
CA PHE A 54 5.94 2.88 -7.60
C PHE A 54 5.27 1.84 -8.50
N ALA A 55 4.48 2.28 -9.49
CA ALA A 55 3.84 1.39 -10.44
C ALA A 55 4.86 0.56 -11.25
N LEU A 56 5.99 1.16 -11.62
CA LEU A 56 7.09 0.44 -12.29
C LEU A 56 7.70 -0.61 -11.35
N LEU A 57 8.01 -0.25 -10.10
CA LEU A 57 8.54 -1.18 -9.11
C LEU A 57 7.56 -2.33 -8.86
N TYR A 58 6.28 -2.04 -8.69
CA TYR A 58 5.26 -3.06 -8.50
C TYR A 58 5.21 -4.04 -9.67
N ARG A 59 5.18 -3.56 -10.91
CA ARG A 59 5.16 -4.43 -12.11
C ARG A 59 6.37 -5.36 -12.21
N LYS A 60 7.54 -4.91 -11.71
CA LYS A 60 8.79 -5.67 -11.82
C LYS A 60 9.05 -6.57 -10.60
N PHE A 61 8.61 -6.17 -9.41
CA PHE A 61 9.07 -6.73 -8.15
C PHE A 61 7.94 -7.05 -7.15
N ASP A 62 6.67 -7.14 -7.58
CA ASP A 62 5.55 -7.47 -6.69
C ASP A 62 5.70 -8.82 -5.98
N TYR A 63 6.50 -9.72 -6.55
CA TYR A 63 6.84 -11.02 -5.96
C TYR A 63 7.71 -10.90 -4.68
N THR A 64 8.34 -9.75 -4.45
CA THR A 64 9.13 -9.48 -3.23
C THR A 64 8.27 -9.00 -2.07
N LEU A 65 7.02 -8.64 -2.31
CA LEU A 65 6.13 -8.11 -1.28
C LEU A 65 5.73 -9.21 -0.28
N ASP A 66 5.80 -8.86 1.00
CA ASP A 66 5.36 -9.74 2.09
C ASP A 66 3.83 -9.96 2.03
N ARG A 67 3.45 -11.20 1.74
CA ARG A 67 2.06 -11.67 1.75
C ARG A 67 1.80 -12.70 2.86
N SER A 68 2.64 -12.73 3.89
CA SER A 68 2.46 -13.60 5.06
C SER A 68 1.18 -13.27 5.84
N ASP A 69 0.78 -14.17 6.74
CA ASP A 69 -0.37 -13.97 7.63
C ASP A 69 -0.09 -12.97 8.77
N SER A 70 1.17 -12.55 8.96
CA SER A 70 1.54 -11.51 9.92
C SER A 70 0.90 -10.17 9.54
N LEU A 71 0.22 -9.51 10.47
CA LEU A 71 -0.33 -8.16 10.23
C LEU A 71 0.79 -7.14 9.99
N THR A 72 1.81 -7.14 10.86
CA THR A 72 2.90 -6.16 10.78
C THR A 72 3.95 -6.53 9.74
N GLY A 73 4.10 -7.83 9.40
CA GLY A 73 5.17 -8.30 8.54
C GLY A 73 6.54 -8.17 9.17
N ARG A 74 7.59 -8.28 8.34
CA ARG A 74 8.98 -8.11 8.79
C ARG A 74 9.38 -6.64 8.79
N ASP A 75 9.98 -6.20 9.88
CA ASP A 75 10.59 -4.89 10.10
C ASP A 75 11.86 -5.13 10.92
N GLU A 76 12.99 -5.36 10.23
CA GLU A 76 14.25 -5.82 10.85
C GLU A 76 14.97 -4.68 11.59
N ASN A 77 14.93 -3.48 11.01
CA ASN A 77 15.54 -2.29 11.59
C ASN A 77 14.66 -1.62 12.67
N LYS A 78 13.39 -2.05 12.80
CA LYS A 78 12.39 -1.56 13.76
C LYS A 78 12.11 -0.07 13.63
N ASP A 79 12.07 0.42 12.39
CA ASP A 79 11.74 1.81 12.11
C ASP A 79 10.23 2.05 11.90
N GLY A 80 9.41 0.98 12.02
CA GLY A 80 7.97 1.02 11.86
C GLY A 80 7.50 0.92 10.42
N ILE A 81 8.39 0.58 9.49
CA ILE A 81 8.08 0.33 8.08
C ILE A 81 8.40 -1.13 7.76
N ARG A 82 7.50 -1.83 7.12
CA ARG A 82 7.77 -3.19 6.65
C ARG A 82 8.89 -3.19 5.60
N ASP A 83 9.89 -4.08 5.76
CA ASP A 83 11.13 -4.12 4.97
C ASP A 83 10.90 -4.05 3.45
N ASP A 84 9.88 -4.74 2.93
CA ASP A 84 9.56 -4.75 1.50
C ASP A 84 9.01 -3.41 0.98
N ILE A 85 8.22 -2.70 1.80
CA ILE A 85 7.74 -1.35 1.48
C ILE A 85 8.89 -0.36 1.55
N GLU A 86 9.75 -0.47 2.58
CA GLU A 86 10.93 0.36 2.71
C GLU A 86 11.88 0.19 1.52
N ALA A 87 12.07 -1.05 1.04
CA ALA A 87 12.87 -1.33 -0.14
C ALA A 87 12.32 -0.63 -1.39
N PHE A 88 10.99 -0.59 -1.57
CA PHE A 88 10.37 0.15 -2.68
C PHE A 88 10.62 1.64 -2.56
N ILE A 89 10.40 2.24 -1.37
CA ILE A 89 10.63 3.67 -1.14
C ILE A 89 12.10 4.03 -1.34
N ASN A 90 13.03 3.21 -0.85
CA ASN A 90 14.47 3.41 -1.00
C ASN A 90 14.93 3.33 -2.47
N ALA A 91 14.22 2.58 -3.30
CA ALA A 91 14.54 2.46 -4.72
C ALA A 91 14.13 3.68 -5.56
N LEU A 92 13.17 4.48 -5.12
CA LEU A 92 12.68 5.64 -5.86
C LEU A 92 13.80 6.63 -6.19
N GLU A 93 13.73 7.23 -7.36
CA GLU A 93 14.65 8.29 -7.81
C GLU A 93 14.08 9.67 -7.46
N VAL A 94 14.13 9.99 -6.17
CA VAL A 94 13.63 11.24 -5.57
C VAL A 94 14.69 11.83 -4.64
N SER A 95 14.50 13.10 -4.24
CA SER A 95 15.36 13.73 -3.22
C SER A 95 15.16 13.08 -1.84
N GLU A 96 16.17 13.20 -0.98
CA GLU A 96 16.10 12.62 0.38
C GLU A 96 14.92 13.16 1.20
N PRO A 97 14.63 14.49 1.24
CA PRO A 97 13.45 14.98 1.97
C PRO A 97 12.13 14.38 1.45
N VAL A 98 12.00 14.17 0.14
CA VAL A 98 10.82 13.52 -0.43
C VAL A 98 10.75 12.05 0.00
N ARG A 99 11.88 11.35 0.01
CA ARG A 99 11.97 9.95 0.47
C ARG A 99 11.54 9.82 1.92
N ASP A 100 12.02 10.71 2.80
CA ASP A 100 11.68 10.72 4.23
C ASP A 100 10.19 10.99 4.46
N ALA A 101 9.58 11.92 3.71
CA ALA A 101 8.15 12.16 3.75
C ALA A 101 7.32 10.94 3.30
N LEU A 102 7.82 10.16 2.32
CA LEU A 102 7.18 8.90 1.91
C LEU A 102 7.37 7.80 2.97
N LYS A 103 8.52 7.74 3.64
CA LYS A 103 8.75 6.86 4.79
C LYS A 103 7.84 7.20 5.97
N GLN A 104 7.65 8.47 6.28
CA GLN A 104 6.68 8.93 7.28
C GLN A 104 5.25 8.46 6.93
N ASN A 105 4.86 8.54 5.66
CA ASN A 105 3.57 8.02 5.20
C ASN A 105 3.45 6.49 5.38
N ALA A 106 4.53 5.75 5.13
CA ALA A 106 4.54 4.30 5.32
C ALA A 106 4.44 3.93 6.81
N ARG A 107 5.19 4.60 7.70
CA ARG A 107 5.07 4.42 9.15
C ARG A 107 3.67 4.69 9.66
N TYR A 108 3.06 5.79 9.23
CA TYR A 108 1.67 6.09 9.56
C TYR A 108 0.74 4.95 9.14
N SER A 109 0.84 4.50 7.89
CA SER A 109 -0.01 3.43 7.36
C SER A 109 0.18 2.12 8.11
N GLN A 110 1.43 1.78 8.49
CA GLN A 110 1.78 0.57 9.23
C GLN A 110 1.27 0.59 10.67
N LYS A 111 1.20 1.76 11.29
CA LYS A 111 1.01 1.94 12.74
C LYS A 111 -0.26 1.28 13.29
N ASN A 112 -1.37 1.32 12.55
CA ASN A 112 -2.60 0.72 13.01
C ASN A 112 -2.55 -0.81 13.07
N LEU A 113 -1.65 -1.48 12.32
CA LEU A 113 -1.53 -2.94 12.29
C LEU A 113 -0.91 -3.53 13.57
N TYR A 114 -0.38 -2.71 14.48
CA TYR A 114 0.16 -3.14 15.77
C TYR A 114 -0.91 -3.25 16.87
N TYR A 115 -2.20 -2.95 16.57
CA TYR A 115 -3.26 -2.92 17.57
C TYR A 115 -4.44 -3.80 17.15
N ASP A 116 -5.14 -4.32 18.17
CA ASP A 116 -6.41 -5.00 17.98
C ASP A 116 -7.57 -3.98 18.02
N TRP A 117 -8.35 -3.93 16.94
CA TRP A 117 -9.48 -3.05 16.75
C TRP A 117 -10.83 -3.79 16.78
N SER A 118 -10.87 -5.04 17.26
CA SER A 118 -12.08 -5.88 17.29
C SER A 118 -13.19 -5.29 18.15
N GLU A 119 -12.86 -4.49 19.17
CA GLU A 119 -13.81 -3.90 20.08
C GLU A 119 -13.90 -2.36 19.89
N LYS A 120 -15.16 -1.86 19.79
CA LYS A 120 -15.46 -0.42 19.73
C LYS A 120 -15.55 0.18 21.13
N THR A 121 -14.42 0.22 21.84
CA THR A 121 -14.32 0.88 23.15
C THR A 121 -13.92 2.36 22.98
N GLU A 122 -14.22 3.20 23.98
CA GLU A 122 -13.78 4.61 23.99
C GLU A 122 -12.25 4.73 23.89
N ALA A 123 -11.52 3.81 24.54
CA ALA A 123 -10.06 3.77 24.47
C ALA A 123 -9.56 3.46 23.06
N ASN A 124 -10.19 2.52 22.34
CA ASN A 124 -9.84 2.19 20.96
C ASN A 124 -10.22 3.32 20.01
N ILE A 125 -11.40 3.94 20.19
CA ILE A 125 -11.82 5.12 19.40
C ILE A 125 -10.80 6.25 19.58
N TYR A 126 -10.46 6.61 20.82
CA TYR A 126 -9.47 7.67 21.09
C TYR A 126 -8.11 7.37 20.47
N LYS A 127 -7.64 6.12 20.61
CA LYS A 127 -6.37 5.68 20.01
C LYS A 127 -6.40 5.74 18.47
N ALA A 128 -7.49 5.27 17.84
CA ALA A 128 -7.66 5.31 16.40
C ALA A 128 -7.66 6.75 15.87
N MET A 129 -8.39 7.66 16.54
CA MET A 129 -8.39 9.08 16.20
C MET A 129 -7.01 9.72 16.35
N LYS A 130 -6.27 9.38 17.43
CA LYS A 130 -4.91 9.89 17.64
C LYS A 130 -3.97 9.46 16.53
N ILE A 131 -4.06 8.20 16.07
CA ILE A 131 -3.29 7.71 14.91
C ILE A 131 -3.75 8.44 13.65
N GLY A 132 -5.07 8.59 13.44
CA GLY A 132 -5.63 9.31 12.28
C GLY A 132 -5.10 10.74 12.16
N PHE A 133 -4.93 11.46 13.26
CA PHE A 133 -4.35 12.81 13.29
C PHE A 133 -2.90 12.88 12.77
N GLU A 134 -2.14 11.78 12.83
CA GLU A 134 -0.78 11.75 12.28
C GLU A 134 -0.79 11.84 10.74
N TYR A 135 -1.90 11.50 10.09
CA TYR A 135 -2.03 11.66 8.65
C TYR A 135 -2.01 13.13 8.19
N GLU A 136 -2.52 14.02 9.00
CA GLU A 136 -2.46 15.47 8.70
C GLU A 136 -0.99 15.96 8.66
N LYS A 137 -0.13 15.41 9.54
CA LYS A 137 1.31 15.70 9.50
C LYS A 137 1.97 15.12 8.23
N VAL A 138 1.57 13.91 7.82
CA VAL A 138 2.05 13.32 6.56
C VAL A 138 1.72 14.24 5.38
N ILE A 139 0.49 14.72 5.28
CA ILE A 139 0.06 15.63 4.22
C ILE A 139 0.88 16.92 4.26
N ALA A 140 0.99 17.55 5.45
CA ALA A 140 1.72 18.80 5.64
C ALA A 140 3.21 18.66 5.28
N CYS A 141 3.86 17.55 5.67
CA CYS A 141 5.25 17.28 5.32
C CYS A 141 5.43 17.06 3.81
N LYS A 142 4.56 16.27 3.17
CA LYS A 142 4.61 16.05 1.71
C LYS A 142 4.45 17.36 0.92
N ASP A 143 3.59 18.25 1.37
CA ASP A 143 3.41 19.58 0.78
C ASP A 143 4.66 20.45 1.03
N PHE A 144 5.21 20.46 2.25
CA PHE A 144 6.43 21.19 2.59
C PHE A 144 7.63 20.81 1.74
N VAL A 145 7.83 19.50 1.49
CA VAL A 145 8.94 19.02 0.64
C VAL A 145 8.65 19.13 -0.86
N GLY A 146 7.51 19.70 -1.24
CA GLY A 146 7.15 20.04 -2.62
C GLY A 146 6.65 18.87 -3.46
N ILE A 147 6.06 17.83 -2.88
CA ILE A 147 5.38 16.79 -3.65
C ILE A 147 4.08 17.39 -4.23
N PRO A 148 3.87 17.34 -5.56
CA PRO A 148 2.63 17.83 -6.18
C PRO A 148 1.39 17.16 -5.55
N VAL A 149 0.29 17.91 -5.41
CA VAL A 149 -0.92 17.45 -4.71
C VAL A 149 -1.43 16.12 -5.27
N ASP A 150 -1.55 15.99 -6.58
CA ASP A 150 -2.04 14.76 -7.22
C ASP A 150 -1.12 13.57 -6.91
N ASP A 151 0.21 13.78 -7.03
CA ASP A 151 1.21 12.76 -6.73
C ASP A 151 1.24 12.43 -5.22
N SER A 152 1.01 13.41 -4.35
CA SER A 152 0.86 13.20 -2.90
C SER A 152 -0.35 12.31 -2.57
N ILE A 153 -1.48 12.52 -3.25
CA ILE A 153 -2.69 11.71 -3.09
C ILE A 153 -2.44 10.29 -3.61
N ASP A 154 -1.89 10.14 -4.80
CA ASP A 154 -1.73 8.85 -5.45
C ASP A 154 -0.65 8.01 -4.76
N THR A 155 0.49 8.58 -4.39
CA THR A 155 1.49 7.88 -3.57
C THR A 155 0.95 7.44 -2.21
N SER A 156 0.04 8.22 -1.58
CA SER A 156 -0.60 7.80 -0.33
C SER A 156 -1.54 6.60 -0.54
N LYS A 157 -2.28 6.56 -1.65
CA LYS A 157 -3.10 5.39 -2.02
C LYS A 157 -2.23 4.16 -2.28
N THR A 158 -1.14 4.34 -3.02
CA THR A 158 -0.21 3.25 -3.37
C THR A 158 0.47 2.68 -2.12
N ILE A 159 1.02 3.51 -1.23
CA ILE A 159 1.61 3.06 0.04
C ILE A 159 0.57 2.32 0.89
N ARG A 160 -0.66 2.82 0.95
CA ARG A 160 -1.77 2.15 1.64
C ARG A 160 -2.07 0.78 1.03
N ALA A 161 -2.12 0.67 -0.30
CA ALA A 161 -2.37 -0.60 -0.99
C ALA A 161 -1.23 -1.61 -0.76
N LEU A 162 0.02 -1.16 -0.75
CA LEU A 162 1.18 -1.99 -0.40
C LEU A 162 1.13 -2.47 1.06
N THR A 163 0.72 -1.59 1.98
CA THR A 163 0.62 -1.91 3.41
C THR A 163 -0.47 -2.95 3.68
N TYR A 164 -1.65 -2.78 3.09
CA TYR A 164 -2.81 -3.67 3.35
C TYR A 164 -3.02 -4.71 2.26
N ASN A 165 -1.95 -5.26 1.72
CA ASN A 165 -1.89 -6.14 0.56
C ASN A 165 -2.36 -7.59 0.80
N THR A 166 -2.84 -7.93 2.01
CA THR A 166 -3.44 -9.23 2.34
C THR A 166 -4.86 -9.06 2.88
N LYS A 167 -5.66 -10.12 2.82
CA LYS A 167 -7.01 -10.10 3.39
C LYS A 167 -7.00 -9.76 4.89
N ALA A 168 -6.07 -10.32 5.66
CA ALA A 168 -5.96 -10.07 7.09
C ALA A 168 -5.63 -8.59 7.38
N ARG A 169 -4.65 -8.02 6.69
CA ARG A 169 -4.27 -6.60 6.80
C ARG A 169 -5.40 -5.67 6.37
N THR A 170 -6.11 -6.01 5.28
CA THR A 170 -7.29 -5.24 4.83
C THR A 170 -8.40 -5.24 5.88
N ILE A 171 -8.71 -6.40 6.50
CA ILE A 171 -9.72 -6.48 7.56
C ILE A 171 -9.31 -5.66 8.78
N ALA A 172 -8.04 -5.73 9.20
CA ALA A 172 -7.53 -4.93 10.32
C ALA A 172 -7.63 -3.42 10.03
N TYR A 173 -7.29 -2.99 8.81
CA TYR A 173 -7.47 -1.61 8.38
C TYR A 173 -8.93 -1.16 8.39
N LEU A 174 -9.86 -1.98 7.91
CA LEU A 174 -11.28 -1.65 7.90
C LEU A 174 -11.83 -1.52 9.32
N ALA A 175 -11.42 -2.39 10.25
CA ALA A 175 -11.80 -2.29 11.66
C ALA A 175 -11.27 -1.00 12.29
N TYR A 176 -10.00 -0.64 12.06
CA TYR A 176 -9.43 0.64 12.46
C TYR A 176 -10.18 1.84 11.88
N ASN A 177 -10.42 1.82 10.57
CA ASN A 177 -11.09 2.93 9.88
C ASN A 177 -12.53 3.14 10.39
N HIS A 178 -13.25 2.05 10.69
CA HIS A 178 -14.60 2.13 11.27
C HIS A 178 -14.66 2.85 12.61
N LEU A 179 -13.60 2.80 13.42
CA LEU A 179 -13.53 3.53 14.70
C LEU A 179 -13.43 5.05 14.53
N GLN A 180 -13.10 5.50 13.32
CA GLN A 180 -12.98 6.93 12.99
C GLN A 180 -14.22 7.49 12.28
N ASP A 181 -15.29 6.69 12.13
CA ASP A 181 -16.52 7.14 11.48
C ASP A 181 -17.09 8.40 12.17
N GLY A 182 -17.35 9.43 11.36
CA GLY A 182 -17.86 10.70 11.82
C GLY A 182 -16.79 11.65 12.41
N SER A 183 -15.50 11.26 12.40
CA SER A 183 -14.42 12.17 12.76
C SER A 183 -14.24 13.26 11.69
N VAL A 184 -13.75 14.42 12.11
CA VAL A 184 -13.34 15.51 11.25
C VAL A 184 -11.90 15.86 11.58
N SER A 185 -11.14 16.25 10.57
CA SER A 185 -9.77 16.74 10.73
C SER A 185 -9.62 18.12 10.13
N THR A 186 -8.59 18.83 10.54
CA THR A 186 -8.23 20.15 10.00
C THR A 186 -6.85 20.03 9.39
N SER A 187 -6.72 20.49 8.13
CA SER A 187 -5.43 20.51 7.46
C SER A 187 -4.41 21.33 8.23
N LEU A 188 -3.19 20.81 8.36
CA LEU A 188 -2.06 21.52 8.92
C LEU A 188 -1.35 22.34 7.83
N PRO A 189 -0.69 23.46 8.17
CA PRO A 189 0.12 24.22 7.21
C PRO A 189 1.34 23.39 6.76
N ALA A 190 1.87 23.68 5.57
CA ALA A 190 3.08 23.05 5.04
C ALA A 190 4.32 23.60 5.76
N GLU A 191 4.74 22.95 6.84
CA GLU A 191 5.84 23.38 7.69
C GLU A 191 6.77 22.20 8.04
N GLU A 192 8.08 22.47 8.14
CA GLU A 192 9.12 21.47 8.44
C GLU A 192 8.88 20.71 9.75
N GLN A 193 8.31 21.38 10.76
CA GLN A 193 8.04 20.77 12.06
C GLN A 193 7.13 19.53 12.02
N TYR A 194 6.43 19.29 10.91
CA TYR A 194 5.58 18.11 10.71
C TYR A 194 6.28 16.96 10.01
N CYS A 195 7.52 17.16 9.54
CA CYS A 195 8.37 16.11 9.02
C CYS A 195 9.12 15.37 10.14
N GLU A 196 9.33 14.05 9.97
CA GLU A 196 10.10 13.20 10.89
C GLU A 196 11.56 13.12 10.48
#